data_f5544e2571791b3d3dd5b80844e23911
#
_entry.id   f5544e2571791b3d3dd5b80844e23911
#
_cell.length_a   1.000
_cell.length_b   1.000
_cell.length_c   1.000
_cell.angle_alpha   90.00
_cell.angle_beta   90.00
_cell.angle_gamma   90.00
#
_symmetry.space_group_name_H-M   'P 1'
#
loop_
_entity.id
_entity.type
_entity.pdbx_description
1 polymer ?
#
loop_
_entity_poly.entity_id
_entity_poly.type
_entity_poly.pdbx_seq_one_letter_code
_entity_poly.pdbx_strand_id
1 'polypeptide(L)' 'MGNIINIGVIGYGYWGPNLVRNFAEIPGAQVRTVSDFKPELLAKAQARYPSLKVTTDYRDILK' A
#
# COMPACT_ATOMS: atom_id res chain seq x y z
N MET A 1 -19.73 1.82 -15.63
CA MET A 1 -18.97 1.43 -14.46
C MET A 1 -17.51 1.27 -14.80
N GLY A 2 -16.67 1.93 -14.06
CA GLY A 2 -15.25 1.80 -14.27
C GLY A 2 -14.65 0.62 -13.55
N ASN A 3 -13.53 0.16 -14.04
CA ASN A 3 -12.74 -0.83 -13.32
C ASN A 3 -12.00 -0.16 -12.17
N ILE A 4 -11.82 -0.91 -11.08
CA ILE A 4 -11.01 -0.45 -9.97
C ILE A 4 -9.54 -0.72 -10.29
N ILE A 5 -8.71 0.30 -10.16
CA ILE A 5 -7.27 0.16 -10.35
C ILE A 5 -6.65 -0.24 -9.02
N ASN A 6 -6.00 -1.40 -9.02
CA ASN A 6 -5.31 -1.89 -7.83
C ASN A 6 -3.87 -1.40 -7.84
N ILE A 7 -3.44 -0.80 -6.74
CA ILE A 7 -2.14 -0.16 -6.64
C ILE A 7 -1.30 -0.88 -5.59
N GLY A 8 -0.04 -1.17 -5.95
CA GLY A 8 0.95 -1.63 -5.01
C GLY A 8 1.95 -0.52 -4.73
N VAL A 9 2.31 -0.34 -3.48
CA VAL A 9 3.26 0.68 -3.07
C VAL A 9 4.52 0.01 -2.56
N ILE A 10 5.65 0.32 -3.18
CA ILE A 10 6.96 -0.19 -2.75
C ILE A 10 7.64 0.90 -1.94
N GLY A 11 7.82 0.63 -0.65
CA GLY A 11 8.38 1.60 0.28
C GLY A 11 7.30 2.36 1.04
N TYR A 12 7.36 2.31 2.36
CA TYR A 12 6.39 3.00 3.22
C TYR A 12 7.10 3.93 4.20
N GLY A 13 8.29 4.40 3.82
CA GLY A 13 9.09 5.29 4.65
C GLY A 13 8.50 6.69 4.73
N TYR A 14 9.33 7.70 4.46
CA TYR A 14 8.94 9.08 4.64
C TYR A 14 7.71 9.49 3.82
N TRP A 15 7.65 9.09 2.54
CA TRP A 15 6.56 9.49 1.63
C TRP A 15 5.43 8.48 1.54
N GLY A 16 5.68 7.24 1.98
CA GLY A 16 4.70 6.17 1.83
C GLY A 16 3.33 6.48 2.41
N PRO A 17 3.24 6.97 3.67
CA PRO A 17 1.93 7.27 4.25
C PRO A 17 1.13 8.30 3.46
N ASN A 18 1.79 9.31 2.91
CA ASN A 18 1.11 10.30 2.09
C ASN A 18 0.63 9.72 0.77
N LEU A 19 1.44 8.87 0.14
CA LEU A 19 1.06 8.23 -1.11
C LEU A 19 -0.14 7.32 -0.91
N VAL A 20 -0.12 6.49 0.12
CA VAL A 20 -1.23 5.58 0.39
C VAL A 20 -2.51 6.36 0.67
N ARG A 21 -2.42 7.41 1.49
CA ARG A 21 -3.59 8.23 1.79
C ARG A 21 -4.16 8.88 0.53
N ASN A 22 -3.29 9.45 -0.31
CA ASN A 22 -3.74 10.12 -1.52
C ASN A 22 -4.42 9.15 -2.48
N PHE A 23 -3.84 7.98 -2.70
CA PHE A 23 -4.47 6.99 -3.56
C PHE A 23 -5.77 6.45 -2.97
N ALA A 24 -5.85 6.32 -1.65
CA ALA A 24 -7.06 5.83 -1.01
C ALA A 24 -8.24 6.78 -1.20
N GLU A 25 -7.97 8.06 -1.44
CA GLU A 25 -9.01 9.07 -1.65
C GLU A 25 -9.43 9.22 -3.11
N ILE A 26 -8.74 8.56 -4.04
CA ILE A 26 -9.05 8.66 -5.47
C ILE A 26 -10.13 7.64 -5.82
N PRO A 27 -11.30 8.10 -6.33
CA PRO A 27 -12.33 7.17 -6.79
C PRO A 27 -11.79 6.27 -7.91
N GLY A 28 -12.07 4.97 -7.80
CA GLY A 28 -11.62 4.01 -8.80
C GLY A 28 -10.21 3.48 -8.58
N ALA A 29 -9.52 3.91 -7.51
CA ALA A 29 -8.21 3.39 -7.16
C ALA A 29 -8.25 2.72 -5.78
N GLN A 30 -7.52 1.63 -5.62
CA GLN A 30 -7.45 0.93 -4.36
C GLN A 30 -6.02 0.48 -4.11
N VAL A 31 -5.45 0.89 -2.98
CA VAL A 31 -4.14 0.39 -2.57
C VAL A 31 -4.35 -0.98 -1.93
N ARG A 32 -3.77 -2.01 -2.52
CA ARG A 32 -3.95 -3.38 -2.04
C ARG A 32 -2.78 -3.90 -1.25
N THR A 33 -1.56 -3.50 -1.63
CA THR A 33 -0.35 -4.07 -1.04
C THR A 33 0.69 -3.00 -0.86
N VAL A 34 1.38 -3.07 0.28
CA VAL A 34 2.53 -2.21 0.56
C VAL A 34 3.71 -3.11 0.91
N SER A 35 4.87 -2.82 0.36
CA SER A 35 6.09 -3.51 0.73
C SER A 35 7.09 -2.55 1.34
N ASP A 36 7.89 -3.05 2.27
CA ASP A 36 9.02 -2.33 2.85
C ASP A 36 9.96 -3.32 3.51
N PHE A 37 11.23 -2.98 3.57
CA PHE A 37 12.20 -3.83 4.26
C PHE A 37 12.02 -3.82 5.78
N LYS A 38 11.37 -2.79 6.31
CA LYS A 38 11.22 -2.62 7.76
C LYS A 38 9.84 -3.07 8.20
N PRO A 39 9.76 -4.19 8.93
CA PRO A 39 8.46 -4.71 9.39
C PRO A 39 7.67 -3.73 10.24
N GLU A 40 8.34 -2.88 11.00
CA GLU A 40 7.66 -1.90 11.85
C GLU A 40 6.89 -0.87 11.03
N LEU A 41 7.37 -0.52 9.83
CA LEU A 41 6.64 0.38 8.94
C LEU A 41 5.41 -0.31 8.36
N LEU A 42 5.52 -1.59 8.06
CA LEU A 42 4.39 -2.37 7.57
C LEU A 42 3.31 -2.49 8.64
N ALA A 43 3.71 -2.67 9.89
CA ALA A 43 2.76 -2.74 10.99
C ALA A 43 1.98 -1.42 11.13
N LYS A 44 2.65 -0.29 10.95
CA LYS A 44 1.98 1.01 10.98
C LYS A 44 0.98 1.15 9.84
N ALA A 45 1.35 0.72 8.65
CA ALA A 45 0.46 0.78 7.50
C ALA A 45 -0.79 -0.07 7.73
N GLN A 46 -0.61 -1.28 8.22
CA GLN A 46 -1.71 -2.20 8.43
C GLN A 46 -2.61 -1.77 9.60
N ALA A 47 -2.03 -1.11 10.62
CA ALA A 47 -2.83 -0.58 11.71
C ALA A 47 -3.78 0.52 11.21
N ARG A 48 -3.33 1.32 10.25
CA ARG A 48 -4.16 2.38 9.69
C ARG A 48 -5.14 1.86 8.63
N TYR A 49 -4.73 0.85 7.87
CA TYR A 49 -5.56 0.26 6.81
C TYR A 49 -5.60 -1.26 7.00
N PRO A 50 -6.51 -1.77 7.84
CA PRO A 50 -6.48 -3.20 8.20
C PRO A 50 -6.64 -4.19 7.06
N SER A 51 -7.27 -3.79 5.97
CA SER A 51 -7.45 -4.68 4.82
C SER A 51 -6.24 -4.73 3.89
N LEU A 52 -5.23 -3.91 4.17
CA LEU A 52 -4.04 -3.82 3.36
C LEU A 52 -3.17 -5.05 3.52
N LYS A 53 -2.66 -5.58 2.40
CA LYS A 53 -1.65 -6.63 2.46
C LYS A 53 -0.27 -6.00 2.59
N VAL A 54 0.57 -6.58 3.43
CA VAL A 54 1.92 -6.09 3.61
C VAL A 54 2.93 -7.20 3.37
N THR A 55 4.09 -6.85 2.85
CA THR A 55 5.13 -7.81 2.57
C THR A 55 6.50 -7.14 2.68
N THR A 56 7.51 -7.90 3.09
CA THR A 56 8.89 -7.41 3.10
C THR A 56 9.58 -7.62 1.75
N ASP A 57 8.93 -8.29 0.82
CA ASP A 57 9.50 -8.59 -0.50
C ASP A 57 8.68 -7.88 -1.57
N TYR A 58 9.27 -6.82 -2.15
CA TYR A 58 8.59 -6.03 -3.17
C TYR A 58 8.20 -6.86 -4.40
N ARG A 59 8.86 -7.99 -4.62
CA ARG A 59 8.54 -8.85 -5.77
C ARG A 59 7.13 -9.43 -5.69
N ASP A 60 6.58 -9.52 -4.48
CA ASP A 60 5.21 -9.97 -4.31
C ASP A 60 4.20 -9.01 -4.95
N ILE A 61 4.56 -7.73 -5.05
CA ILE A 61 3.71 -6.72 -5.70
C ILE A 61 3.75 -6.89 -7.21
N LEU A 62 4.87 -7.34 -7.75
CA LEU A 62 5.08 -7.42 -9.20
C LEU A 62 4.48 -8.69 -9.82
N LYS A 63 4.00 -9.60 -9.02
CA LYS A 63 3.44 -10.86 -9.52
C LYS A 63 2.07 -10.70 -10.14
#